data_e0021499ca998774a055e2415bb6214e
#
_entry.id   e0021499ca998774a055e2415bb6214e
#
_cell.length_a   1.000
_cell.length_b   1.000
_cell.length_c   1.000
_cell.angle_alpha   90.00
_cell.angle_beta   90.00
_cell.angle_gamma   90.00
#
_symmetry.space_group_name_H-M   'P 1'
#
loop_
_entity.id
_entity.type
_entity.pdbx_description
1 polymer ?
#
loop_
_entity_poly.entity_id
_entity_poly.type
_entity_poly.pdbx_seq_one_letter_code
_entity_poly.pdbx_strand_id
1 'polypeptide(L)'
;MAAEILIVDDEADIRDLVGGILEDEGYIVRYAADSDGALDAFRTRRPDLVVLDVWLQGSRLDGLEILSVVQGIDPTIPIVLISGHGTIETAVSALKRGAFDFIEKPFKSDRLILIISRALESARLRRENMALRARAVAGDELIGESTVMLQLRAAIEKIAPMNSRVLITGPSGSGKEVIARALHAGSQRADGPFVVISAAAIAPERMESELFGE
;
A
#
# COMPACT_ATOMS: atom_id res chain seq x y z
N MET A 1 12.40 2.05 -14.81
CA MET A 1 11.87 3.35 -15.29
C MET A 1 12.11 4.34 -14.17
N ALA A 2 12.45 5.59 -14.49
CA ALA A 2 12.61 6.64 -13.48
C ALA A 2 11.26 6.92 -12.83
N ALA A 3 11.23 7.12 -11.50
CA ALA A 3 10.00 7.45 -10.79
C ALA A 3 9.56 8.88 -11.12
N GLU A 4 8.26 9.08 -11.24
CA GLU A 4 7.65 10.37 -11.55
C GLU A 4 7.12 11.04 -10.29
N ILE A 5 7.57 12.26 -10.03
CA ILE A 5 7.24 13.04 -8.84
C ILE A 5 6.45 14.28 -9.24
N LEU A 6 5.29 14.50 -8.62
CA LEU A 6 4.52 15.73 -8.76
C LEU A 6 4.89 16.68 -7.62
N ILE A 7 5.38 17.87 -7.97
CA ILE A 7 5.68 18.96 -7.01
C ILE A 7 4.55 19.98 -7.06
N VAL A 8 3.96 20.27 -5.90
CA VAL A 8 2.86 21.22 -5.74
C VAL A 8 3.29 22.28 -4.74
N ASP A 9 3.52 23.50 -5.21
CA ASP A 9 3.92 24.65 -4.41
C ASP A 9 3.52 25.92 -5.19
N ASP A 10 3.03 26.98 -4.57
CA ASP A 10 2.66 28.21 -5.26
C ASP A 10 3.90 29.06 -5.62
N GLU A 11 5.00 28.90 -4.89
CA GLU A 11 6.27 29.60 -5.13
C GLU A 11 7.06 28.93 -6.27
N ALA A 12 7.24 29.62 -7.41
CA ALA A 12 7.99 29.11 -8.55
C ALA A 12 9.43 28.74 -8.19
N ASP A 13 10.11 29.60 -7.42
CA ASP A 13 11.49 29.39 -7.01
C ASP A 13 11.68 28.11 -6.19
N ILE A 14 10.68 27.77 -5.35
CA ILE A 14 10.70 26.53 -4.58
C ILE A 14 10.45 25.31 -5.48
N ARG A 15 9.50 25.41 -6.41
CA ARG A 15 9.28 24.32 -7.39
C ARG A 15 10.54 24.05 -8.21
N ASP A 16 11.21 25.09 -8.69
CA ASP A 16 12.43 24.96 -9.48
C ASP A 16 13.59 24.40 -8.64
N LEU A 17 13.75 24.85 -7.40
CA LEU A 17 14.76 24.34 -6.48
C LEU A 17 14.54 22.84 -6.17
N VAL A 18 13.33 22.47 -5.77
CA VAL A 18 12.99 21.07 -5.44
C VAL A 18 13.09 20.20 -6.69
N GLY A 19 12.61 20.71 -7.81
CA GLY A 19 12.65 20.01 -9.09
C GLY A 19 14.10 19.75 -9.54
N GLY A 20 14.96 20.76 -9.53
CA GLY A 20 16.37 20.59 -9.91
C GLY A 20 17.08 19.55 -9.04
N ILE A 21 16.86 19.56 -7.70
CA ILE A 21 17.43 18.54 -6.80
C ILE A 21 16.96 17.13 -7.18
N LEU A 22 15.69 16.96 -7.53
CA LEU A 22 15.14 15.64 -7.84
C LEU A 22 15.51 15.18 -9.27
N GLU A 23 15.61 16.09 -10.23
CA GLU A 23 16.07 15.80 -11.58
C GLU A 23 17.55 15.39 -11.61
N ASP A 24 18.39 16.00 -10.78
CA ASP A 24 19.80 15.62 -10.60
C ASP A 24 19.95 14.19 -10.06
N GLU A 25 18.99 13.72 -9.28
CA GLU A 25 18.91 12.33 -8.80
C GLU A 25 18.26 11.36 -9.81
N GLY A 26 17.87 11.87 -10.99
CA GLY A 26 17.32 11.06 -12.09
C GLY A 26 15.83 10.81 -12.01
N TYR A 27 15.07 11.54 -11.18
CA TYR A 27 13.61 11.48 -11.15
C TYR A 27 13.00 12.30 -12.29
N ILE A 28 11.80 11.94 -12.72
CA ILE A 28 10.99 12.74 -13.65
C ILE A 28 10.09 13.64 -12.82
N VAL A 29 10.10 14.94 -13.09
CA VAL A 29 9.36 15.91 -12.29
C VAL A 29 8.24 16.54 -13.10
N ARG A 30 7.09 16.72 -12.46
CA ARG A 30 5.98 17.57 -12.93
C ARG A 30 5.64 18.59 -11.88
N TYR A 31 5.08 19.71 -12.31
CA TYR A 31 4.81 20.85 -11.46
C TYR A 31 3.32 21.24 -11.48
N ALA A 32 2.82 21.69 -10.34
CA ALA A 32 1.55 22.37 -10.21
C ALA A 32 1.71 23.55 -9.23
N ALA A 33 1.03 24.65 -9.51
CA ALA A 33 1.10 25.85 -8.70
C ALA A 33 -0.05 25.99 -7.70
N ASP A 34 -1.10 25.22 -7.87
CA ASP A 34 -2.34 25.30 -7.09
C ASP A 34 -3.05 23.94 -6.99
N SER A 35 -4.14 23.91 -6.25
CA SER A 35 -4.94 22.69 -6.01
C SER A 35 -5.58 22.13 -7.27
N ASP A 36 -6.05 22.99 -8.18
CA ASP A 36 -6.75 22.55 -9.38
C ASP A 36 -5.75 21.92 -10.34
N GLY A 37 -4.60 22.58 -10.57
CA GLY A 37 -3.49 22.04 -11.36
C GLY A 37 -2.94 20.73 -10.77
N ALA A 38 -2.83 20.64 -9.44
CA ALA A 38 -2.37 19.42 -8.76
C ALA A 38 -3.33 18.25 -8.99
N LEU A 39 -4.63 18.46 -8.81
CA LEU A 39 -5.64 17.42 -8.99
C LEU A 39 -5.80 17.01 -10.47
N ASP A 40 -5.69 17.95 -11.39
CA ASP A 40 -5.71 17.66 -12.82
C ASP A 40 -4.46 16.90 -13.28
N ALA A 41 -3.29 17.29 -12.80
CA ALA A 41 -2.05 16.56 -13.05
C ALA A 41 -2.12 15.12 -12.51
N PHE A 42 -2.68 14.96 -11.31
CA PHE A 42 -2.88 13.65 -10.68
C PHE A 42 -3.85 12.76 -11.44
N ARG A 43 -4.97 13.32 -11.94
CA ARG A 43 -5.99 12.58 -12.72
C ARG A 43 -5.49 12.20 -14.11
N THR A 44 -4.75 13.10 -14.76
CA THR A 44 -4.20 12.87 -16.11
C THR A 44 -3.20 11.72 -16.09
N ARG A 45 -2.31 11.70 -15.11
CA ARG A 45 -1.33 10.64 -14.92
C ARG A 45 -0.93 10.58 -13.46
N ARG A 46 -1.14 9.43 -12.82
CA ARG A 46 -0.78 9.23 -11.42
C ARG A 46 0.74 9.28 -11.24
N PRO A 47 1.25 10.13 -10.35
CA PRO A 47 2.67 10.16 -10.01
C PRO A 47 3.03 8.99 -9.09
N ASP A 48 4.32 8.67 -8.99
CA ASP A 48 4.83 7.71 -8.01
C ASP A 48 4.93 8.29 -6.60
N LEU A 49 5.03 9.63 -6.49
CA LEU A 49 5.10 10.39 -5.24
C LEU A 49 4.62 11.83 -5.48
N VAL A 50 4.03 12.44 -4.45
CA VAL A 50 3.69 13.87 -4.43
C VAL A 50 4.51 14.58 -3.36
N VAL A 51 5.17 15.68 -3.76
CA VAL A 51 5.74 16.69 -2.86
C VAL A 51 4.77 17.85 -2.83
N LEU A 52 4.30 18.25 -1.65
CA LEU A 52 3.16 19.14 -1.53
C LEU A 52 3.43 20.20 -0.46
N ASP A 53 3.35 21.47 -0.83
CA ASP A 53 3.37 22.54 0.14
C ASP A 53 2.08 22.57 0.96
N VAL A 54 2.20 22.86 2.24
CA VAL A 54 1.05 22.96 3.15
C VAL A 54 0.22 24.20 2.87
N TRP A 55 0.89 25.33 2.58
CA TRP A 55 0.27 26.65 2.43
C TRP A 55 0.31 27.09 0.97
N LEU A 56 -0.74 26.84 0.23
CA LEU A 56 -0.88 27.24 -1.17
C LEU A 56 -1.67 28.55 -1.26
N GLN A 57 -0.98 29.66 -1.44
CA GLN A 57 -1.63 30.97 -1.52
C GLN A 57 -2.46 31.09 -2.80
N GLY A 58 -3.67 31.63 -2.67
CA GLY A 58 -4.58 31.79 -3.81
C GLY A 58 -5.21 30.48 -4.33
N SER A 59 -4.88 29.36 -3.72
CA SER A 59 -5.45 28.07 -4.06
C SER A 59 -6.80 27.83 -3.37
N ARG A 60 -7.68 27.03 -4.00
CA ARG A 60 -8.98 26.68 -3.45
C ARG A 60 -8.90 25.73 -2.26
N LEU A 61 -7.93 24.81 -2.29
CA LEU A 61 -7.65 23.87 -1.21
C LEU A 61 -6.22 24.10 -0.69
N ASP A 62 -6.03 23.91 0.60
CA ASP A 62 -4.70 23.85 1.20
C ASP A 62 -4.05 22.47 1.00
N GLY A 63 -2.76 22.35 1.34
CA GLY A 63 -2.03 21.10 1.16
C GLY A 63 -2.58 19.93 1.99
N LEU A 64 -3.15 20.19 3.17
CA LEU A 64 -3.75 19.14 3.99
C LEU A 64 -5.09 18.65 3.43
N GLU A 65 -5.82 19.52 2.75
CA GLU A 65 -7.05 19.16 2.05
C GLU A 65 -6.72 18.36 0.78
N ILE A 66 -5.73 18.79 0.00
CA ILE A 66 -5.24 18.03 -1.18
C ILE A 66 -4.74 16.65 -0.75
N LEU A 67 -3.96 16.54 0.34
CA LEU A 67 -3.53 15.28 0.92
C LEU A 67 -4.73 14.35 1.15
N SER A 68 -5.79 14.86 1.79
CA SER A 68 -6.99 14.07 2.10
C SER A 68 -7.71 13.59 0.84
N VAL A 69 -7.80 14.44 -0.20
CA VAL A 69 -8.40 14.07 -1.49
C VAL A 69 -7.58 13.00 -2.20
N VAL A 70 -6.27 13.18 -2.30
CA VAL A 70 -5.39 12.23 -2.98
C VAL A 70 -5.36 10.88 -2.26
N GLN A 71 -5.29 10.87 -0.92
CA GLN A 71 -5.37 9.64 -0.11
C GLN A 71 -6.71 8.91 -0.27
N GLY A 72 -7.81 9.65 -0.47
CA GLY A 72 -9.12 9.08 -0.77
C GLY A 72 -9.20 8.43 -2.16
N ILE A 73 -8.43 8.92 -3.13
CA ILE A 73 -8.37 8.37 -4.49
C ILE A 73 -7.41 7.18 -4.57
N ASP A 74 -6.21 7.32 -4.02
CA ASP A 74 -5.17 6.29 -4.05
C ASP A 74 -4.27 6.37 -2.81
N PRO A 75 -4.54 5.57 -1.76
CA PRO A 75 -3.75 5.57 -0.53
C PRO A 75 -2.35 4.95 -0.70
N THR A 76 -2.02 4.41 -1.87
CA THR A 76 -0.71 3.80 -2.12
C THR A 76 0.34 4.81 -2.55
N ILE A 77 -0.08 6.01 -2.97
CA ILE A 77 0.83 7.08 -3.39
C ILE A 77 1.34 7.82 -2.16
N PRO A 78 2.65 7.82 -1.90
CA PRO A 78 3.23 8.54 -0.79
C PRO A 78 3.18 10.05 -1.07
N ILE A 79 2.81 10.81 -0.03
CA ILE A 79 2.78 12.28 -0.06
C ILE A 79 3.75 12.78 1.00
N VAL A 80 4.71 13.59 0.59
CA VAL A 80 5.65 14.31 1.47
C VAL A 80 5.23 15.76 1.51
N LEU A 81 4.92 16.26 2.70
CA LEU A 81 4.57 17.66 2.89
C LEU A 81 5.81 18.51 3.15
N ILE A 82 5.82 19.72 2.59
CA ILE A 82 6.85 20.73 2.86
C ILE A 82 6.15 21.98 3.42
N SER A 83 6.74 22.67 4.37
CA SER A 83 6.16 23.91 4.90
C SER A 83 7.21 24.88 5.45
N GLY A 84 7.04 26.16 5.18
CA GLY A 84 7.83 27.25 5.78
C GLY A 84 7.36 27.68 7.16
N HIS A 85 6.13 27.35 7.55
CA HIS A 85 5.51 27.73 8.82
C HIS A 85 4.91 26.51 9.53
N GLY A 86 5.66 25.40 9.54
CA GLY A 86 5.22 24.16 10.17
C GLY A 86 5.34 24.19 11.68
N THR A 87 4.22 24.17 12.40
CA THR A 87 4.24 23.83 13.82
C THR A 87 4.31 22.30 13.99
N ILE A 88 4.76 21.85 15.16
CA ILE A 88 4.73 20.41 15.51
C ILE A 88 3.31 19.85 15.34
N GLU A 89 2.29 20.62 15.66
CA GLU A 89 0.89 20.25 15.54
C GLU A 89 0.48 20.02 14.06
N THR A 90 0.95 20.89 13.15
CA THR A 90 0.71 20.73 11.70
C THR A 90 1.35 19.46 11.17
N ALA A 91 2.60 19.19 11.57
CA ALA A 91 3.31 17.97 11.17
C ALA A 91 2.60 16.71 11.70
N VAL A 92 2.18 16.69 12.96
CA VAL A 92 1.43 15.58 13.57
C VAL A 92 0.08 15.39 12.88
N SER A 93 -0.64 16.48 12.55
CA SER A 93 -1.90 16.43 11.82
C SER A 93 -1.72 15.83 10.42
N ALA A 94 -0.68 16.23 9.70
CA ALA A 94 -0.32 15.73 8.40
C ALA A 94 -0.08 14.21 8.40
N LEU A 95 0.76 13.74 9.33
CA LEU A 95 1.05 12.30 9.49
C LEU A 95 -0.20 11.49 9.84
N LYS A 96 -1.07 12.01 10.73
CA LYS A 96 -2.34 11.35 11.08
C LYS A 96 -3.31 11.26 9.89
N ARG A 97 -3.23 12.19 8.93
CA ARG A 97 -4.03 12.18 7.69
C ARG A 97 -3.43 11.32 6.58
N GLY A 98 -2.30 10.65 6.83
CA GLY A 98 -1.68 9.71 5.90
C GLY A 98 -0.53 10.29 5.08
N ALA A 99 0.01 11.46 5.42
CA ALA A 99 1.28 11.91 4.85
C ALA A 99 2.40 10.90 5.21
N PHE A 100 3.30 10.67 4.27
CA PHE A 100 4.45 9.80 4.51
C PHE A 100 5.47 10.46 5.45
N ASP A 101 5.75 11.74 5.21
CA ASP A 101 6.65 12.53 6.05
C ASP A 101 6.36 14.03 5.89
N PHE A 102 7.03 14.84 6.72
CA PHE A 102 6.93 16.29 6.76
C PHE A 102 8.32 16.92 6.80
N ILE A 103 8.55 17.92 5.94
CA ILE A 103 9.82 18.65 5.82
C ILE A 103 9.57 20.13 6.10
N GLU A 104 10.32 20.71 7.04
CA GLU A 104 10.28 22.13 7.33
C GLU A 104 11.27 22.90 6.44
N LYS A 105 10.82 24.01 5.84
CA LYS A 105 11.68 24.98 5.12
C LYS A 105 12.40 25.90 6.15
N PRO A 106 13.70 26.20 6.02
CA PRO A 106 14.61 25.72 4.96
C PRO A 106 15.14 24.30 5.26
N PHE A 107 15.28 23.48 4.23
CA PHE A 107 15.75 22.11 4.32
C PHE A 107 17.06 21.92 3.53
N LYS A 108 17.80 20.87 3.88
CA LYS A 108 18.99 20.43 3.14
C LYS A 108 18.57 19.45 2.04
N SER A 109 19.24 19.51 0.88
CA SER A 109 18.99 18.61 -0.24
C SER A 109 19.08 17.13 0.17
N ASP A 110 20.11 16.76 0.95
CA ASP A 110 20.29 15.39 1.43
C ASP A 110 19.08 14.86 2.23
N ARG A 111 18.43 15.74 3.02
CA ARG A 111 17.25 15.37 3.78
C ARG A 111 16.05 15.12 2.86
N LEU A 112 15.86 15.98 1.86
CA LEU A 112 14.80 15.81 0.86
C LEU A 112 14.98 14.50 0.11
N ILE A 113 16.17 14.26 -0.43
CA ILE A 113 16.51 13.05 -1.20
C ILE A 113 16.29 11.79 -0.35
N LEU A 114 16.75 11.79 0.91
CA LEU A 114 16.57 10.66 1.81
C LEU A 114 15.10 10.34 2.07
N ILE A 115 14.26 11.35 2.29
CA ILE A 115 12.83 11.14 2.56
C ILE A 115 12.12 10.65 1.30
N ILE A 116 12.41 11.25 0.15
CA ILE A 116 11.83 10.85 -1.15
C ILE A 116 12.18 9.41 -1.50
N SER A 117 13.46 9.03 -1.37
CA SER A 117 13.90 7.66 -1.66
C SER A 117 13.20 6.61 -0.77
N ARG A 118 13.08 6.90 0.54
CA ARG A 118 12.36 6.03 1.49
C ARG A 118 10.86 5.93 1.18
N ALA A 119 10.25 7.04 0.79
CA ALA A 119 8.85 7.08 0.43
C ALA A 119 8.55 6.21 -0.80
N LEU A 120 9.36 6.35 -1.85
CA LEU A 120 9.25 5.56 -3.07
C LEU A 120 9.51 4.07 -2.82
N GLU A 121 10.52 3.73 -2.01
CA GLU A 121 10.80 2.34 -1.65
C GLU A 121 9.65 1.72 -0.86
N SER A 122 9.13 2.41 0.14
CA SER A 122 7.97 1.96 0.93
C SER A 122 6.74 1.72 0.05
N ALA A 123 6.45 2.64 -0.89
CA ALA A 123 5.34 2.50 -1.82
C ALA A 123 5.54 1.32 -2.78
N ARG A 124 6.77 1.11 -3.27
CA ARG A 124 7.11 -0.05 -4.10
C ARG A 124 6.87 -1.35 -3.36
N LEU A 125 7.39 -1.50 -2.14
CA LEU A 125 7.21 -2.70 -1.33
C LEU A 125 5.74 -2.98 -1.00
N ARG A 126 4.94 -1.93 -0.72
CA ARG A 126 3.50 -2.07 -0.52
C ARG A 126 2.80 -2.58 -1.79
N ARG A 127 3.11 -2.00 -2.96
CA ARG A 127 2.53 -2.43 -4.25
C ARG A 127 2.91 -3.88 -4.59
N GLU A 128 4.19 -4.26 -4.38
CA GLU A 128 4.65 -5.64 -4.58
C GLU A 128 3.95 -6.62 -3.65
N ASN A 129 3.80 -6.27 -2.37
CA ASN A 129 3.08 -7.10 -1.39
C ASN A 129 1.61 -7.28 -1.78
N MET A 130 0.93 -6.21 -2.19
CA MET A 130 -0.46 -6.28 -2.67
C MET A 130 -0.58 -7.15 -3.93
N ALA A 131 0.35 -7.03 -4.87
CA ALA A 131 0.37 -7.84 -6.09
C ALA A 131 0.62 -9.32 -5.79
N LEU A 132 1.54 -9.64 -4.86
CA LEU A 132 1.79 -11.02 -4.41
C LEU A 132 0.57 -11.60 -3.71
N ARG A 133 -0.07 -10.84 -2.83
CA ARG A 133 -1.32 -11.25 -2.17
C ARG A 133 -2.44 -11.51 -3.18
N ALA A 134 -2.62 -10.60 -4.15
CA ALA A 134 -3.62 -10.78 -5.21
C ALA A 134 -3.36 -12.02 -6.06
N ARG A 135 -2.08 -12.32 -6.38
CA ARG A 135 -1.71 -13.55 -7.11
C ARG A 135 -1.94 -14.81 -6.27
N ALA A 136 -1.66 -14.76 -4.98
CA ALA A 136 -1.94 -15.88 -4.08
C ALA A 136 -3.45 -16.17 -4.03
N VAL A 137 -4.28 -15.13 -3.97
CA VAL A 137 -5.75 -15.26 -3.95
C VAL A 137 -6.30 -15.72 -5.32
N ALA A 138 -5.75 -15.23 -6.43
CA ALA A 138 -6.20 -15.64 -7.79
C ALA A 138 -5.93 -17.12 -8.13
N GLY A 139 -4.95 -17.76 -7.45
CA GLY A 139 -4.72 -19.22 -7.55
C GLY A 139 -5.66 -20.05 -6.67
N ASP A 140 -6.41 -19.41 -5.77
CA ASP A 140 -7.23 -20.07 -4.74
C ASP A 140 -8.73 -20.03 -5.04
N GLU A 141 -9.14 -19.55 -6.22
CA GLU A 141 -10.56 -19.51 -6.59
C GLU A 141 -11.08 -20.89 -6.93
N LEU A 142 -12.17 -21.29 -6.26
CA LEU A 142 -12.88 -22.53 -6.55
C LEU A 142 -13.62 -22.38 -7.89
N ILE A 143 -13.04 -22.86 -8.97
CA ILE A 143 -13.60 -22.77 -10.32
C ILE A 143 -14.58 -23.92 -10.58
N GLY A 144 -15.73 -23.63 -11.17
CA GLY A 144 -16.72 -24.62 -11.61
C GLY A 144 -18.14 -24.27 -11.17
N GLU A 145 -19.12 -24.68 -11.98
CA GLU A 145 -20.56 -24.42 -11.77
C GLU A 145 -21.37 -25.73 -11.58
N SER A 146 -20.69 -26.87 -11.41
CA SER A 146 -21.38 -28.12 -11.14
C SER A 146 -22.12 -28.06 -9.79
N THR A 147 -23.19 -28.82 -9.65
CA THR A 147 -23.98 -28.92 -8.42
C THR A 147 -23.12 -29.24 -7.20
N VAL A 148 -22.09 -30.09 -7.37
CA VAL A 148 -21.14 -30.45 -6.30
C VAL A 148 -20.30 -29.25 -5.90
N MET A 149 -19.83 -28.43 -6.85
CA MET A 149 -19.05 -27.21 -6.56
C MET A 149 -19.89 -26.13 -5.87
N LEU A 150 -21.15 -25.98 -6.27
CA LEU A 150 -22.08 -25.06 -5.61
C LEU A 150 -22.36 -25.48 -4.17
N GLN A 151 -22.57 -26.77 -3.91
CA GLN A 151 -22.73 -27.31 -2.56
C GLN A 151 -21.47 -27.11 -1.72
N LEU A 152 -20.29 -27.32 -2.30
CA LEU A 152 -19.01 -27.12 -1.62
C LEU A 152 -18.80 -25.64 -1.23
N ARG A 153 -19.09 -24.69 -2.13
CA ARG A 153 -19.03 -23.26 -1.82
C ARG A 153 -19.99 -22.89 -0.68
N ALA A 154 -21.24 -23.35 -0.75
CA ALA A 154 -22.21 -23.10 0.31
C ALA A 154 -21.76 -23.69 1.67
N ALA A 155 -21.12 -24.86 1.67
CA ALA A 155 -20.53 -25.44 2.87
C ALA A 155 -19.37 -24.60 3.43
N ILE A 156 -18.47 -24.12 2.54
CA ILE A 156 -17.35 -23.22 2.93
C ILE A 156 -17.88 -21.93 3.54
N GLU A 157 -18.80 -21.24 2.87
CA GLU A 157 -19.42 -20.00 3.37
C GLU A 157 -20.06 -20.16 4.76
N LYS A 158 -20.68 -21.30 5.00
CA LYS A 158 -21.30 -21.61 6.29
C LYS A 158 -20.28 -21.91 7.39
N ILE A 159 -19.17 -22.62 7.06
CA ILE A 159 -18.19 -23.11 8.03
C ILE A 159 -17.10 -22.07 8.32
N ALA A 160 -16.70 -21.29 7.31
CA ALA A 160 -15.58 -20.36 7.41
C ALA A 160 -15.67 -19.37 8.60
N PRO A 161 -16.83 -18.73 8.90
CA PRO A 161 -16.94 -17.83 10.05
C PRO A 161 -16.93 -18.56 11.40
N MET A 162 -17.06 -19.90 11.41
CA MET A 162 -17.05 -20.67 12.64
C MET A 162 -15.62 -20.91 13.13
N ASN A 163 -15.38 -20.79 14.44
CA ASN A 163 -14.08 -21.11 15.04
C ASN A 163 -13.92 -22.61 15.27
N SER A 164 -14.09 -23.42 14.22
CA SER A 164 -14.09 -24.88 14.28
C SER A 164 -12.89 -25.47 13.56
N ARG A 165 -12.44 -26.66 13.99
CA ARG A 165 -11.45 -27.44 13.25
C ARG A 165 -12.15 -28.12 12.08
N VAL A 166 -11.54 -28.04 10.89
CA VAL A 166 -12.08 -28.62 9.65
C VAL A 166 -11.14 -29.70 9.14
N LEU A 167 -11.65 -30.89 8.86
CA LEU A 167 -10.93 -31.96 8.18
C LEU A 167 -11.38 -31.98 6.71
N ILE A 168 -10.41 -31.83 5.79
CA ILE A 168 -10.64 -31.89 4.35
C ILE A 168 -10.01 -33.19 3.82
N THR A 169 -10.84 -34.05 3.23
CA THR A 169 -10.41 -35.34 2.69
C THR A 169 -10.60 -35.40 1.18
N GLY A 170 -9.75 -36.14 0.49
CA GLY A 170 -9.84 -36.35 -0.95
C GLY A 170 -8.52 -36.89 -1.55
N PRO A 171 -8.52 -37.34 -2.78
CA PRO A 171 -7.32 -37.86 -3.46
C PRO A 171 -6.25 -36.78 -3.64
N SER A 172 -5.02 -37.19 -3.96
CA SER A 172 -3.95 -36.24 -4.27
C SER A 172 -4.32 -35.41 -5.48
N GLY A 173 -4.02 -34.08 -5.46
CA GLY A 173 -4.35 -33.17 -6.56
C GLY A 173 -5.82 -32.72 -6.62
N SER A 174 -6.70 -33.13 -5.69
CA SER A 174 -8.13 -32.75 -5.72
C SER A 174 -8.44 -31.30 -5.24
N GLY A 175 -7.43 -30.47 -5.01
CA GLY A 175 -7.65 -29.08 -4.59
C GLY A 175 -7.93 -28.87 -3.11
N LYS A 176 -7.54 -29.80 -2.23
CA LYS A 176 -7.73 -29.67 -0.76
C LYS A 176 -7.12 -28.38 -0.20
N GLU A 177 -5.99 -27.95 -0.73
CA GLU A 177 -5.33 -26.71 -0.30
C GLU A 177 -6.15 -25.47 -0.72
N VAL A 178 -6.75 -25.49 -1.92
CA VAL A 178 -7.63 -24.41 -2.38
C VAL A 178 -8.83 -24.25 -1.45
N ILE A 179 -9.43 -25.38 -1.02
CA ILE A 179 -10.54 -25.37 -0.04
C ILE A 179 -10.09 -24.81 1.31
N ALA A 180 -8.90 -25.20 1.78
CA ALA A 180 -8.35 -24.71 3.04
C ALA A 180 -8.10 -23.20 3.00
N ARG A 181 -7.57 -22.68 1.89
CA ARG A 181 -7.38 -21.24 1.68
C ARG A 181 -8.70 -20.49 1.58
N ALA A 182 -9.70 -21.04 0.88
CA ALA A 182 -11.03 -20.45 0.80
C ALA A 182 -11.71 -20.38 2.19
N LEU A 183 -11.57 -21.41 3.02
CA LEU A 183 -12.04 -21.39 4.41
C LEU A 183 -11.33 -20.31 5.24
N HIS A 184 -10.00 -20.16 5.09
CA HIS A 184 -9.23 -19.14 5.77
C HIS A 184 -9.65 -17.73 5.34
N ALA A 185 -9.81 -17.50 4.04
CA ALA A 185 -10.23 -16.21 3.47
C ALA A 185 -11.63 -15.78 3.95
N GLY A 186 -12.55 -16.72 4.18
CA GLY A 186 -13.88 -16.45 4.74
C GLY A 186 -13.96 -16.45 6.28
N SER A 187 -12.83 -16.69 6.97
CA SER A 187 -12.81 -16.80 8.43
C SER A 187 -12.59 -15.45 9.14
N GLN A 188 -12.84 -15.42 10.44
CA GLN A 188 -12.51 -14.26 11.28
C GLN A 188 -11.00 -13.98 11.39
N ARG A 189 -10.15 -14.84 10.80
CA ARG A 189 -8.69 -14.74 10.78
C ARG A 189 -8.16 -14.47 9.37
N ALA A 190 -9.00 -14.01 8.44
CA ALA A 190 -8.64 -13.76 7.05
C ALA A 190 -7.43 -12.80 6.90
N ASP A 191 -7.30 -11.83 7.80
CA ASP A 191 -6.16 -10.88 7.83
C ASP A 191 -4.88 -11.48 8.43
N GLY A 192 -4.97 -12.66 9.04
CA GLY A 192 -3.83 -13.36 9.65
C GLY A 192 -3.03 -14.20 8.66
N PRO A 193 -1.85 -14.73 9.07
CA PRO A 193 -1.05 -15.59 8.22
C PRO A 193 -1.72 -16.96 8.01
N PHE A 194 -1.72 -17.44 6.75
CA PHE A 194 -2.06 -18.81 6.41
C PHE A 194 -0.78 -19.64 6.38
N VAL A 195 -0.59 -20.51 7.39
CA VAL A 195 0.62 -21.32 7.54
C VAL A 195 0.34 -22.75 7.07
N VAL A 196 1.11 -23.22 6.08
CA VAL A 196 1.02 -24.59 5.58
C VAL A 196 2.16 -25.42 6.17
N ILE A 197 1.82 -26.51 6.85
CA ILE A 197 2.76 -27.47 7.39
C ILE A 197 2.58 -28.79 6.67
N SER A 198 3.64 -29.24 5.99
CA SER A 198 3.64 -30.54 5.31
C SER A 198 4.19 -31.61 6.24
N ALA A 199 3.32 -32.43 6.83
CA ALA A 199 3.74 -33.52 7.71
C ALA A 199 4.68 -34.53 7.03
N ALA A 200 4.62 -34.66 5.69
CA ALA A 200 5.50 -35.54 4.93
C ALA A 200 6.92 -34.95 4.75
N ALA A 201 7.09 -33.65 4.94
CA ALA A 201 8.38 -32.97 4.77
C ALA A 201 9.13 -32.76 6.11
N ILE A 202 8.46 -32.96 7.24
CA ILE A 202 9.03 -32.77 8.57
C ILE A 202 9.54 -34.12 9.10
N ALA A 203 10.80 -34.15 9.53
CA ALA A 203 11.35 -35.31 10.22
C ALA A 203 10.54 -35.54 11.52
N PRO A 204 10.20 -36.81 11.88
CA PRO A 204 9.40 -37.10 13.05
C PRO A 204 9.96 -36.47 14.35
N GLU A 205 11.29 -36.38 14.47
CA GLU A 205 11.98 -35.81 15.63
C GLU A 205 11.82 -34.29 15.77
N ARG A 206 11.42 -33.58 14.68
CA ARG A 206 11.23 -32.13 14.66
C ARG A 206 9.74 -31.73 14.65
N MET A 207 8.86 -32.71 14.56
CA MET A 207 7.43 -32.43 14.40
C MET A 207 6.86 -31.68 15.62
N GLU A 208 7.34 -31.99 16.81
CA GLU A 208 6.90 -31.38 18.06
C GLU A 208 7.37 -29.93 18.18
N SER A 209 8.65 -29.67 17.90
CA SER A 209 9.23 -28.32 17.93
C SER A 209 8.66 -27.41 16.83
N GLU A 210 8.43 -27.92 15.63
CA GLU A 210 7.83 -27.15 14.51
C GLU A 210 6.35 -26.81 14.73
N LEU A 211 5.60 -27.68 15.44
CA LEU A 211 4.16 -27.49 15.67
C LEU A 211 3.86 -26.66 16.93
N PHE A 212 4.66 -26.76 17.95
CA PHE A 212 4.37 -26.18 19.26
C PHE A 212 5.42 -25.17 19.74
N GLY A 213 6.54 -25.05 19.03
CA GLY A 213 7.69 -24.24 19.44
C GLY A 213 8.42 -24.85 20.65
N GLU A 214 9.68 -24.48 20.83
CA GLU A 214 10.40 -24.69 22.09
C GLU A 214 10.29 -23.44 22.97
#